data_f411c184841f7fb3828912a90ca9b210
#
_entry.id   f411c184841f7fb3828912a90ca9b210
#
_cell.length_a   1.000
_cell.length_b   1.000
_cell.length_c   1.000
_cell.angle_alpha   90.00
_cell.angle_beta   90.00
_cell.angle_gamma   90.00
#
_symmetry.space_group_name_H-M   'P 1'
#
loop_
_entity.id
_entity.type
_entity.pdbx_description
1 polymer ?
#
loop_
_entity_poly.entity_id
_entity_poly.type
_entity_poly.pdbx_seq_one_letter_code
_entity_poly.pdbx_strand_id
1 'polypeptide(L)'
;NNASAFYSSPLDNYQESDWEDLHNSNLRGPFLISSLLKENIKNTKGCIINITDAMVIRGMKDYSIYSTAKGGLETLTKSLARDLAPEVTVNGVAPGAILLPSDGSSDEDLLLSKIPLGRLGTEEDIASAVFFLANNEYITGQILRVDGGRSLN
;
A
#
# COMPACT_ATOMS: atom_id res chain seq x y z
N ASN A 1 -7.09 -5.70 1.05
CA ASN A 1 -6.00 -6.22 0.20
C ASN A 1 -4.65 -5.91 0.86
N ASN A 2 -4.05 -6.91 1.52
CA ASN A 2 -2.79 -6.75 2.26
C ASN A 2 -1.67 -7.68 1.76
N ALA A 3 -1.97 -8.73 0.98
CA ALA A 3 -0.94 -9.59 0.41
C ALA A 3 0.03 -8.77 -0.45
N SER A 4 1.35 -8.99 -0.27
CA SER A 4 2.39 -8.19 -0.93
C SER A 4 3.68 -9.00 -1.05
N ALA A 5 4.34 -8.92 -2.20
CA ALA A 5 5.75 -9.27 -2.37
C ALA A 5 6.57 -7.98 -2.32
N PHE A 6 7.71 -8.02 -1.64
CA PHE A 6 8.62 -6.89 -1.49
C PHE A 6 10.07 -7.37 -1.53
N TYR A 7 10.78 -7.04 -2.59
CA TYR A 7 12.21 -7.30 -2.74
C TYR A 7 12.83 -6.39 -3.79
N SER A 8 14.15 -6.25 -3.74
CA SER A 8 14.94 -5.44 -4.65
C SER A 8 15.00 -6.07 -6.04
N SER A 9 14.85 -5.23 -7.07
CA SER A 9 14.97 -5.61 -8.49
C SER A 9 15.75 -4.51 -9.24
N PRO A 10 17.11 -4.49 -9.10
CA PRO A 10 17.96 -3.48 -9.74
C PRO A 10 17.85 -3.52 -11.26
N LEU A 11 17.88 -2.36 -11.92
CA LEU A 11 17.73 -2.26 -13.38
C LEU A 11 18.75 -3.10 -14.16
N ASP A 12 19.97 -3.25 -13.63
CA ASP A 12 21.04 -3.98 -14.30
C ASP A 12 20.94 -5.51 -14.11
N ASN A 13 20.06 -5.98 -13.23
CA ASN A 13 19.99 -7.41 -12.87
C ASN A 13 18.57 -7.89 -12.49
N TYR A 14 17.52 -7.30 -13.08
CA TYR A 14 16.16 -7.80 -12.88
C TYR A 14 15.91 -9.05 -13.74
N GLN A 15 14.95 -9.87 -13.33
CA GLN A 15 14.42 -10.96 -14.13
C GLN A 15 12.99 -10.65 -14.55
N GLU A 16 12.53 -11.19 -15.70
CA GLU A 16 11.14 -11.05 -16.16
C GLU A 16 10.14 -11.57 -15.11
N SER A 17 10.52 -12.63 -14.39
CA SER A 17 9.73 -13.17 -13.27
C SER A 17 9.54 -12.18 -12.12
N ASP A 18 10.48 -11.24 -11.90
CA ASP A 18 10.35 -10.21 -10.87
C ASP A 18 9.20 -9.24 -11.21
N TRP A 19 9.11 -8.89 -12.51
CA TRP A 19 8.01 -8.07 -13.01
C TRP A 19 6.66 -8.74 -12.78
N GLU A 20 6.55 -10.00 -13.20
CA GLU A 20 5.32 -10.77 -13.07
C GLU A 20 4.92 -10.96 -11.59
N ASP A 21 5.84 -11.37 -10.76
CA ASP A 21 5.56 -11.65 -9.34
C ASP A 21 5.16 -10.38 -8.60
N LEU A 22 5.94 -9.30 -8.70
CA LEU A 22 5.66 -8.04 -8.01
C LEU A 22 4.37 -7.39 -8.49
N HIS A 23 4.05 -7.43 -9.80
CA HIS A 23 2.79 -6.91 -10.30
C HIS A 23 1.61 -7.84 -10.00
N ASN A 24 1.77 -9.14 -10.10
CA ASN A 24 0.70 -10.09 -9.79
C ASN A 24 0.30 -9.99 -8.31
N SER A 25 1.26 -9.93 -7.41
CA SER A 25 1.02 -9.82 -5.97
C SER A 25 0.43 -8.45 -5.59
N ASN A 26 1.08 -7.36 -6.01
CA ASN A 26 0.80 -6.02 -5.46
C ASN A 26 -0.30 -5.24 -6.21
N LEU A 27 -0.63 -5.62 -7.45
CA LEU A 27 -1.58 -4.88 -8.29
C LEU A 27 -2.67 -5.77 -8.88
N ARG A 28 -2.29 -6.82 -9.62
CA ARG A 28 -3.25 -7.69 -10.31
C ARG A 28 -4.15 -8.45 -9.33
N GLY A 29 -3.58 -8.97 -8.24
CA GLY A 29 -4.34 -9.67 -7.18
C GLY A 29 -5.43 -8.78 -6.59
N PRO A 30 -5.14 -7.60 -6.06
CA PRO A 30 -6.12 -6.63 -5.61
C PRO A 30 -7.21 -6.30 -6.64
N PHE A 31 -6.84 -6.09 -7.92
CA PHE A 31 -7.79 -5.85 -8.99
C PHE A 31 -8.74 -7.04 -9.19
N LEU A 32 -8.21 -8.25 -9.31
CA LEU A 32 -9.02 -9.45 -9.54
C LEU A 32 -9.97 -9.74 -8.38
N ILE A 33 -9.49 -9.64 -7.13
CA ILE A 33 -10.33 -9.86 -5.94
C ILE A 33 -11.44 -8.82 -5.89
N SER A 34 -11.13 -7.55 -6.10
CA SER A 34 -12.13 -6.47 -6.12
C SER A 34 -13.17 -6.67 -7.23
N SER A 35 -12.73 -7.09 -8.43
CA SER A 35 -13.63 -7.37 -9.56
C SER A 35 -14.54 -8.57 -9.30
N LEU A 36 -13.99 -9.65 -8.75
CA LEU A 36 -14.76 -10.88 -8.49
C LEU A 36 -15.79 -10.70 -7.38
N LEU A 37 -15.46 -9.91 -6.35
CA LEU A 37 -16.31 -9.71 -5.17
C LEU A 37 -17.19 -8.46 -5.24
N LYS A 38 -17.13 -7.68 -6.33
CA LYS A 38 -17.80 -6.37 -6.42
C LYS A 38 -19.28 -6.40 -6.07
N GLU A 39 -20.04 -7.38 -6.57
CA GLU A 39 -21.47 -7.48 -6.31
C GLU A 39 -21.76 -7.84 -4.84
N ASN A 40 -20.94 -8.70 -4.24
CA ASN A 40 -21.06 -9.05 -2.84
C ASN A 40 -20.80 -7.82 -1.94
N ILE A 41 -19.75 -7.05 -2.26
CA ILE A 41 -19.37 -5.86 -1.49
C ILE A 41 -20.44 -4.77 -1.66
N LYS A 42 -20.98 -4.56 -2.87
CA LYS A 42 -22.09 -3.63 -3.10
C LYS A 42 -23.35 -4.01 -2.31
N ASN A 43 -23.75 -5.26 -2.35
CA ASN A 43 -24.95 -5.75 -1.66
C ASN A 43 -24.87 -5.57 -0.13
N THR A 44 -23.65 -5.58 0.44
CA THR A 44 -23.43 -5.37 1.87
C THR A 44 -23.07 -3.93 2.22
N LYS A 45 -23.01 -3.02 1.23
CA LYS A 45 -22.52 -1.64 1.41
C LYS A 45 -21.16 -1.62 2.12
N GLY A 46 -20.26 -2.49 1.66
CA GLY A 46 -18.96 -2.70 2.27
C GLY A 46 -17.92 -1.66 1.83
N CYS A 47 -16.67 -1.93 2.17
CA CYS A 47 -15.54 -1.12 1.75
C CYS A 47 -14.39 -1.97 1.21
N ILE A 48 -13.49 -1.35 0.46
CA ILE A 48 -12.22 -1.93 0.05
C ILE A 48 -11.09 -1.06 0.62
N ILE A 49 -10.18 -1.67 1.36
CA ILE A 49 -8.95 -1.00 1.83
C ILE A 49 -7.74 -1.71 1.20
N ASN A 50 -6.96 -0.94 0.46
CA ASN A 50 -5.72 -1.40 -0.17
C ASN A 50 -4.51 -0.95 0.67
N ILE A 51 -3.62 -1.88 1.01
CA ILE A 51 -2.35 -1.52 1.67
C ILE A 51 -1.33 -1.20 0.58
N THR A 52 -0.99 0.09 0.49
CA THR A 52 -0.02 0.63 -0.46
C THR A 52 1.37 0.78 0.20
N ASP A 53 2.11 1.85 -0.07
CA ASP A 53 3.40 2.11 0.57
C ASP A 53 3.68 3.62 0.55
N ALA A 54 4.06 4.20 1.68
CA ALA A 54 4.29 5.64 1.81
C ALA A 54 5.45 6.15 0.96
N MET A 55 6.45 5.30 0.67
CA MET A 55 7.65 5.68 -0.08
C MET A 55 7.44 5.71 -1.60
N VAL A 56 6.32 5.18 -2.10
CA VAL A 56 6.00 5.16 -3.54
C VAL A 56 5.97 6.56 -4.16
N ILE A 57 5.51 7.55 -3.40
CA ILE A 57 5.47 8.95 -3.89
C ILE A 57 6.85 9.51 -4.25
N ARG A 58 7.91 8.96 -3.66
CA ARG A 58 9.29 9.41 -3.89
C ARG A 58 10.05 8.51 -4.86
N GLY A 59 9.55 7.29 -5.06
CA GLY A 59 10.31 6.20 -5.67
C GLY A 59 11.39 5.65 -4.73
N MET A 60 11.78 4.42 -4.96
CA MET A 60 12.83 3.74 -4.19
C MET A 60 13.90 3.22 -5.12
N LYS A 61 15.17 3.53 -4.80
CA LYS A 61 16.32 2.99 -5.54
C LYS A 61 16.28 1.45 -5.49
N ASP A 62 16.50 0.81 -6.62
CA ASP A 62 16.52 -0.64 -6.80
C ASP A 62 15.16 -1.36 -6.58
N TYR A 63 14.05 -0.60 -6.48
CA TYR A 63 12.67 -1.12 -6.29
C TYR A 63 11.71 -0.57 -7.35
N SER A 64 12.18 -0.32 -8.57
CA SER A 64 11.37 0.31 -9.62
C SER A 64 10.12 -0.50 -9.95
N ILE A 65 10.23 -1.82 -10.06
CA ILE A 65 9.12 -2.72 -10.38
C ILE A 65 8.09 -2.72 -9.24
N TYR A 66 8.53 -2.87 -7.99
CA TYR A 66 7.67 -2.77 -6.82
C TYR A 66 6.96 -1.41 -6.73
N SER A 67 7.72 -0.32 -6.91
CA SER A 67 7.18 1.05 -6.83
C SER A 67 6.12 1.31 -7.88
N THR A 68 6.29 0.79 -9.12
CA THR A 68 5.28 0.91 -10.17
C THR A 68 4.03 0.10 -9.85
N ALA A 69 4.15 -1.10 -9.30
CA ALA A 69 3.02 -1.92 -8.88
C ALA A 69 2.22 -1.26 -7.75
N LYS A 70 2.89 -0.74 -6.71
CA LYS A 70 2.23 -0.03 -5.59
C LYS A 70 1.66 1.33 -6.02
N GLY A 71 2.35 2.07 -6.90
CA GLY A 71 1.81 3.30 -7.52
C GLY A 71 0.57 3.01 -8.37
N GLY A 72 0.61 1.89 -9.12
CA GLY A 72 -0.56 1.38 -9.83
C GLY A 72 -1.72 1.06 -8.88
N LEU A 73 -1.45 0.50 -7.69
CA LEU A 73 -2.46 0.21 -6.67
C LEU A 73 -3.09 1.49 -6.09
N GLU A 74 -2.32 2.57 -5.91
CA GLU A 74 -2.89 3.88 -5.52
C GLU A 74 -3.83 4.43 -6.60
N THR A 75 -3.45 4.30 -7.88
CA THR A 75 -4.31 4.70 -9.00
C THR A 75 -5.53 3.80 -9.11
N LEU A 76 -5.36 2.48 -8.97
CA LEU A 76 -6.47 1.52 -8.95
C LEU A 76 -7.47 1.84 -7.83
N THR A 77 -6.99 2.19 -6.64
CA THR A 77 -7.84 2.61 -5.52
C THR A 77 -8.77 3.76 -5.91
N LYS A 78 -8.23 4.78 -6.58
CA LYS A 78 -9.01 5.95 -7.04
C LYS A 78 -10.00 5.59 -8.14
N SER A 79 -9.61 4.71 -9.06
CA SER A 79 -10.49 4.24 -10.14
C SER A 79 -11.65 3.42 -9.59
N LEU A 80 -11.35 2.42 -8.73
CA LEU A 80 -12.39 1.60 -8.10
C LEU A 80 -13.33 2.44 -7.20
N ALA A 81 -12.84 3.48 -6.55
CA ALA A 81 -13.67 4.40 -5.78
C ALA A 81 -14.75 5.07 -6.64
N ARG A 82 -14.41 5.39 -7.90
CA ARG A 82 -15.37 5.95 -8.86
C ARG A 82 -16.32 4.90 -9.44
N ASP A 83 -15.78 3.71 -9.76
CA ASP A 83 -16.54 2.64 -10.41
C ASP A 83 -17.56 1.98 -9.48
N LEU A 84 -17.28 1.97 -8.15
CA LEU A 84 -18.10 1.27 -7.16
C LEU A 84 -18.98 2.20 -6.31
N ALA A 85 -18.85 3.52 -6.50
CA ALA A 85 -19.74 4.49 -5.85
C ALA A 85 -21.18 4.38 -6.44
N PRO A 86 -22.22 4.68 -5.68
CA PRO A 86 -22.20 5.17 -4.29
C PRO A 86 -22.19 4.05 -3.22
N GLU A 87 -22.25 2.78 -3.60
CA GLU A 87 -22.50 1.66 -2.67
C GLU A 87 -21.28 1.26 -1.86
N VAL A 88 -20.05 1.48 -2.41
CA VAL A 88 -18.80 1.02 -1.83
C VAL A 88 -17.78 2.15 -1.72
N THR A 89 -17.17 2.31 -0.56
CA THR A 89 -15.98 3.14 -0.43
C THR A 89 -14.72 2.35 -0.73
N VAL A 90 -13.75 2.97 -1.42
CA VAL A 90 -12.46 2.35 -1.73
C VAL A 90 -11.35 3.32 -1.36
N ASN A 91 -10.51 2.93 -0.40
CA ASN A 91 -9.41 3.75 0.09
C ASN A 91 -8.11 2.95 0.21
N GLY A 92 -7.01 3.64 0.40
CA GLY A 92 -5.71 3.07 0.65
C GLY A 92 -5.14 3.51 2.00
N VAL A 93 -4.39 2.63 2.64
CA VAL A 93 -3.47 2.97 3.72
C VAL A 93 -2.06 2.76 3.19
N ALA A 94 -1.19 3.74 3.41
CA ALA A 94 0.21 3.73 2.97
C ALA A 94 1.13 3.71 4.20
N PRO A 95 1.56 2.51 4.65
CA PRO A 95 2.47 2.37 5.79
C PRO A 95 3.85 2.96 5.51
N GLY A 96 4.49 3.49 6.56
CA GLY A 96 5.92 3.74 6.59
C GLY A 96 6.72 2.51 7.03
N ALA A 97 7.78 2.73 7.81
CA ALA A 97 8.56 1.65 8.40
C ALA A 97 7.85 1.13 9.66
N ILE A 98 7.38 -0.12 9.60
CA ILE A 98 6.66 -0.79 10.68
C ILE A 98 7.53 -1.90 11.28
N LEU A 99 8.08 -2.77 10.43
CA LEU A 99 8.97 -3.85 10.83
C LEU A 99 10.37 -3.63 10.25
N LEU A 100 11.38 -3.96 11.02
CA LEU A 100 12.74 -4.04 10.51
C LEU A 100 12.95 -5.36 9.77
N PRO A 101 13.79 -5.38 8.73
CA PRO A 101 14.21 -6.63 8.12
C PRO A 101 14.84 -7.56 9.17
N SER A 102 14.40 -8.80 9.19
CA SER A 102 14.86 -9.80 10.17
C SER A 102 16.33 -10.23 9.97
N ASP A 103 16.92 -9.89 8.83
CA ASP A 103 18.30 -10.21 8.46
C ASP A 103 19.34 -9.20 9.00
N GLY A 104 18.89 -8.16 9.74
CA GLY A 104 19.79 -7.12 10.28
C GLY A 104 20.42 -6.21 9.22
N SER A 105 19.93 -6.24 7.99
CA SER A 105 20.50 -5.49 6.85
C SER A 105 20.26 -3.98 6.92
N SER A 106 19.39 -3.50 7.80
CA SER A 106 19.08 -2.08 7.95
C SER A 106 19.78 -1.47 9.17
N ASP A 107 20.42 -0.34 8.96
CA ASP A 107 20.87 0.53 10.03
C ASP A 107 19.64 1.22 10.66
N GLU A 108 19.23 0.75 11.84
CA GLU A 108 18.04 1.23 12.54
C GLU A 108 18.15 2.71 12.88
N ASP A 109 19.31 3.16 13.37
CA ASP A 109 19.53 4.57 13.73
C ASP A 109 19.40 5.48 12.50
N LEU A 110 19.96 5.04 11.37
CA LEU A 110 19.82 5.76 10.10
C LEU A 110 18.37 5.78 9.62
N LEU A 111 17.63 4.68 9.80
CA LEU A 111 16.21 4.62 9.44
C LEU A 111 15.37 5.55 10.32
N LEU A 112 15.58 5.52 11.64
CA LEU A 112 14.89 6.37 12.61
C LEU A 112 15.18 7.85 12.38
N SER A 113 16.40 8.21 12.01
CA SER A 113 16.77 9.61 11.69
C SER A 113 15.98 10.20 10.51
N LYS A 114 15.42 9.33 9.65
CA LYS A 114 14.57 9.72 8.50
C LYS A 114 13.08 9.79 8.83
N ILE A 115 12.69 9.45 10.04
CA ILE A 115 11.29 9.48 10.48
C ILE A 115 11.08 10.67 11.42
N PRO A 116 10.36 11.73 11.04
CA PRO A 116 10.14 12.89 11.89
C PRO A 116 9.62 12.59 13.29
N LEU A 117 8.76 11.57 13.45
CA LEU A 117 8.27 11.13 14.76
C LEU A 117 9.29 10.32 15.56
N GLY A 118 10.48 10.01 15.00
CA GLY A 118 11.61 9.37 15.71
C GLY A 118 11.37 7.94 16.17
N ARG A 119 10.36 7.25 15.63
CA ARG A 119 10.06 5.86 15.97
C ARG A 119 9.55 5.09 14.75
N LEU A 120 9.67 3.78 14.77
CA LEU A 120 8.93 2.91 13.87
C LEU A 120 7.42 2.99 14.18
N GLY A 121 6.59 2.74 13.18
CA GLY A 121 5.18 2.48 13.39
C GLY A 121 4.95 1.09 13.99
N THR A 122 3.73 0.83 14.41
CA THR A 122 3.27 -0.47 14.90
C THR A 122 2.15 -1.00 14.01
N GLU A 123 1.83 -2.29 14.15
CA GLU A 123 0.67 -2.88 13.49
C GLU A 123 -0.62 -2.18 13.91
N GLU A 124 -0.70 -1.72 15.17
CA GLU A 124 -1.83 -0.97 15.72
C GLU A 124 -1.99 0.40 15.07
N ASP A 125 -0.88 1.08 14.74
CA ASP A 125 -0.93 2.35 14.00
C ASP A 125 -1.62 2.14 12.64
N ILE A 126 -1.31 1.05 11.95
CA ILE A 126 -1.91 0.71 10.64
C ILE A 126 -3.35 0.22 10.81
N ALA A 127 -3.60 -0.69 11.77
CA ALA A 127 -4.93 -1.24 12.02
C ALA A 127 -5.95 -0.13 12.37
N SER A 128 -5.53 0.85 13.16
CA SER A 128 -6.36 2.01 13.53
C SER A 128 -6.74 2.84 12.30
N ALA A 129 -5.83 3.05 11.37
CA ALA A 129 -6.10 3.77 10.11
C ALA A 129 -7.05 2.97 9.20
N VAL A 130 -6.86 1.65 9.10
CA VAL A 130 -7.77 0.76 8.36
C VAL A 130 -9.16 0.81 8.97
N PHE A 131 -9.27 0.68 10.29
CA PHE A 131 -10.55 0.74 11.00
C PHE A 131 -11.24 2.09 10.81
N PHE A 132 -10.51 3.20 10.91
CA PHE A 132 -11.05 4.54 10.66
C PHE A 132 -11.65 4.66 9.26
N LEU A 133 -10.92 4.24 8.23
CA LEU A 133 -11.39 4.32 6.84
C LEU A 133 -12.55 3.36 6.57
N ALA A 134 -12.54 2.18 7.18
CA ALA A 134 -13.60 1.19 7.01
C ALA A 134 -14.94 1.62 7.62
N ASN A 135 -14.91 2.47 8.66
CA ASN A 135 -16.11 2.99 9.34
C ASN A 135 -16.51 4.40 8.89
N ASN A 136 -15.86 4.96 7.87
CA ASN A 136 -16.19 6.30 7.37
C ASN A 136 -16.84 6.24 5.99
N GLU A 137 -18.13 6.48 5.94
CA GLU A 137 -18.95 6.39 4.73
C GLU A 137 -18.77 7.57 3.76
N TYR A 138 -18.07 8.63 4.17
CA TYR A 138 -17.88 9.84 3.35
C TYR A 138 -16.44 10.03 2.89
N ILE A 139 -15.57 9.03 3.08
CA ILE A 139 -14.20 9.02 2.58
C ILE A 139 -14.09 7.93 1.51
N THR A 140 -13.75 8.31 0.28
CA THR A 140 -13.45 7.38 -0.81
C THR A 140 -12.38 7.95 -1.75
N GLY A 141 -11.59 7.07 -2.36
CA GLY A 141 -10.51 7.43 -3.28
C GLY A 141 -9.27 8.03 -2.60
N GLN A 142 -9.17 7.97 -1.27
CA GLN A 142 -8.06 8.57 -0.52
C GLN A 142 -6.96 7.55 -0.22
N ILE A 143 -5.72 8.05 -0.15
CA ILE A 143 -4.55 7.31 0.32
C ILE A 143 -4.06 7.97 1.60
N LEU A 144 -4.30 7.31 2.73
CA LEU A 144 -3.88 7.77 4.05
C LEU A 144 -2.48 7.27 4.37
N ARG A 145 -1.49 8.17 4.45
CA ARG A 145 -0.13 7.82 4.85
C ARG A 145 -0.04 7.71 6.37
N VAL A 146 0.49 6.58 6.83
CA VAL A 146 0.73 6.27 8.24
C VAL A 146 2.20 5.90 8.37
N ASP A 147 3.07 6.90 8.37
CA ASP A 147 4.50 6.73 8.12
C ASP A 147 5.42 7.53 9.06
N GLY A 148 4.84 8.15 10.10
CA GLY A 148 5.59 9.01 11.02
C GLY A 148 6.21 10.24 10.36
N GLY A 149 5.74 10.62 9.17
CA GLY A 149 6.28 11.72 8.36
C GLY A 149 7.46 11.32 7.47
N ARG A 150 7.80 10.03 7.35
CA ARG A 150 8.97 9.56 6.58
C ARG A 150 8.93 9.99 5.11
N SER A 151 7.76 10.07 4.51
CA SER A 151 7.60 10.49 3.11
C SER A 151 7.82 11.98 2.87
N LEU A 152 7.98 12.79 3.93
CA LEU A 152 8.27 14.23 3.84
C LEU A 152 9.76 14.53 3.64
N ASN A 153 10.65 13.58 3.97
CA ASN A 153 12.12 13.74 3.93
C ASN A 153 12.75 13.13 2.68
#